data_7651eaa1c703d4af47534f9f1fa2cb41
#
_entry.id   7651eaa1c703d4af47534f9f1fa2cb41
#
_cell.length_a   1.000
_cell.length_b   1.000
_cell.length_c   1.000
_cell.angle_alpha   90.00
_cell.angle_beta   90.00
_cell.angle_gamma   90.00
#
_symmetry.space_group_name_H-M   'P 1'
#
loop_
_entity.id
_entity.type
_entity.pdbx_description
1 polymer ?
#
loop_
_entity_poly.entity_id
_entity_poly.type
_entity_poly.pdbx_seq_one_letter_code
_entity_poly.pdbx_strand_id
1 'polypeptide(L)'
;MQQQFPIDLLKQCIFLAGPTAAGKTETTVSLVSRIPNIEIVSLDSMCIYRGMDIGTAKPSREMQLQIPHHLLDIIEPHEEFSVAEYVEVARKACEEIVGRDGVPLFSGGTGLYLRAVLRGVFEGPPANWEIRNRLQAQADDAASRDDHFFLMRQLEKVDS
;
A
#
# COMPACT_ATOMS: atom_id res chain seq x y z
N MET A 1 7.05 -14.77 11.85
CA MET A 1 5.70 -14.46 12.47
C MET A 1 4.89 -13.70 11.45
N GLN A 2 3.59 -13.97 11.33
CA GLN A 2 2.73 -13.23 10.42
C GLN A 2 2.47 -11.84 11.02
N GLN A 3 2.86 -10.78 10.31
CA GLN A 3 2.57 -9.41 10.73
C GLN A 3 1.09 -9.14 10.45
N GLN A 4 0.27 -9.28 11.49
CA GLN A 4 -1.19 -9.18 11.36
C GLN A 4 -1.69 -7.90 12.02
N PHE A 5 -2.58 -7.20 11.34
CA PHE A 5 -3.26 -6.02 11.89
C PHE A 5 -4.20 -6.46 13.03
N PRO A 6 -4.18 -5.78 14.19
CA PRO A 6 -5.02 -6.19 15.33
C PRO A 6 -6.52 -6.18 14.98
N ILE A 7 -7.21 -7.28 15.24
CA ILE A 7 -8.64 -7.42 14.90
C ILE A 7 -9.52 -6.37 15.57
N ASP A 8 -9.23 -6.01 16.82
CA ASP A 8 -10.02 -5.01 17.53
C ASP A 8 -9.81 -3.59 16.99
N LEU A 9 -8.62 -3.32 16.40
CA LEU A 9 -8.36 -2.08 15.68
C LEU A 9 -9.10 -2.08 14.33
N LEU A 10 -9.09 -3.20 13.59
CA LEU A 10 -9.80 -3.34 12.31
C LEU A 10 -11.30 -3.09 12.44
N LYS A 11 -11.92 -3.52 13.54
CA LYS A 11 -13.36 -3.31 13.81
C LYS A 11 -13.73 -1.82 13.99
N GLN A 12 -12.75 -0.96 14.27
CA GLN A 12 -12.93 0.47 14.42
C GLN A 12 -12.62 1.24 13.12
N CYS A 13 -12.19 0.54 12.06
CA CYS A 13 -11.84 1.14 10.78
C CYS A 13 -12.96 1.00 9.76
N ILE A 14 -13.11 2.02 8.92
CA ILE A 14 -13.97 1.98 7.72
C ILE A 14 -13.07 1.77 6.51
N PHE A 15 -13.56 1.00 5.51
CA PHE A 15 -12.82 0.74 4.27
C PHE A 15 -13.63 1.20 3.06
N LEU A 16 -13.08 2.11 2.27
CA LEU A 16 -13.61 2.59 1.00
C LEU A 16 -12.59 2.27 -0.10
N ALA A 17 -12.71 1.09 -0.69
CA ALA A 17 -11.81 0.61 -1.71
C ALA A 17 -12.50 0.47 -3.07
N GLY A 18 -11.77 0.77 -4.15
CA GLY A 18 -12.29 0.63 -5.50
C GLY A 18 -11.32 1.19 -6.56
N PRO A 19 -11.57 0.94 -7.85
CA PRO A 19 -10.70 1.42 -8.93
C PRO A 19 -10.67 2.95 -8.99
N THR A 20 -9.69 3.49 -9.72
CA THR A 20 -9.64 4.92 -10.04
C THR A 20 -10.92 5.36 -10.75
N ALA A 21 -11.37 6.58 -10.50
CA ALA A 21 -12.60 7.15 -11.02
C ALA A 21 -13.94 6.49 -10.56
N ALA A 22 -13.91 5.65 -9.53
CA ALA A 22 -15.11 5.02 -8.96
C ALA A 22 -15.89 5.92 -7.98
N GLY A 23 -15.62 7.22 -7.91
CA GLY A 23 -16.35 8.16 -7.04
C GLY A 23 -15.93 8.10 -5.55
N LYS A 24 -14.77 7.50 -5.23
CA LYS A 24 -14.31 7.39 -3.83
C LYS A 24 -14.17 8.75 -3.15
N THR A 25 -13.65 9.75 -3.84
CA THR A 25 -13.42 11.09 -3.28
C THR A 25 -14.73 11.75 -2.84
N GLU A 26 -15.76 11.74 -3.68
CA GLU A 26 -17.07 12.28 -3.35
C GLU A 26 -17.71 11.51 -2.19
N THR A 27 -17.57 10.19 -2.19
CA THR A 27 -18.06 9.33 -1.09
C THR A 27 -17.33 9.65 0.21
N THR A 28 -16.01 9.85 0.17
CA THR A 28 -15.20 10.24 1.34
C THR A 28 -15.70 11.57 1.91
N VAL A 29 -15.88 12.60 1.08
CA VAL A 29 -16.39 13.91 1.53
C VAL A 29 -17.77 13.76 2.16
N SER A 30 -18.66 12.95 1.56
CA SER A 30 -19.98 12.68 2.12
C SER A 30 -19.93 11.94 3.46
N LEU A 31 -19.00 11.02 3.67
CA LEU A 31 -18.83 10.31 4.93
C LEU A 31 -18.32 11.25 6.02
N VAL A 32 -17.30 12.04 5.73
CA VAL A 32 -16.69 13.01 6.68
C VAL A 32 -17.72 14.04 7.15
N SER A 33 -18.64 14.47 6.28
CA SER A 33 -19.72 15.41 6.66
C SER A 33 -20.76 14.80 7.60
N ARG A 34 -20.84 13.48 7.71
CA ARG A 34 -21.87 12.76 8.49
C ARG A 34 -21.33 12.09 9.74
N ILE A 35 -20.08 11.69 9.71
CA ILE A 35 -19.41 10.98 10.81
C ILE A 35 -18.33 11.89 11.37
N PRO A 36 -18.43 12.32 12.61
CA PRO A 36 -17.43 13.20 13.22
C PRO A 36 -16.09 12.46 13.42
N ASN A 37 -15.02 13.22 13.46
CA ASN A 37 -13.67 12.73 13.75
C ASN A 37 -13.13 11.64 12.78
N ILE A 38 -13.63 11.58 11.52
CA ILE A 38 -13.02 10.74 10.50
C ILE A 38 -11.66 11.34 10.11
N GLU A 39 -10.67 10.45 10.02
CA GLU A 39 -9.36 10.74 9.44
C GLU A 39 -9.04 9.72 8.36
N ILE A 40 -8.50 10.17 7.25
CA ILE A 40 -8.24 9.31 6.09
C ILE A 40 -6.87 8.65 6.21
N VAL A 41 -6.83 7.33 6.04
CA VAL A 41 -5.60 6.55 5.88
C VAL A 41 -5.49 6.15 4.42
N SER A 42 -4.49 6.67 3.71
CA SER A 42 -4.32 6.43 2.28
C SER A 42 -4.06 4.96 1.98
N LEU A 43 -4.88 4.37 1.10
CA LEU A 43 -4.75 3.01 0.58
C LEU A 43 -4.23 3.05 -0.87
N ASP A 44 -3.22 3.88 -1.13
CA ASP A 44 -2.66 4.10 -2.46
C ASP A 44 -1.13 4.06 -2.42
N SER A 45 -0.54 3.21 -3.27
CA SER A 45 0.90 2.97 -3.32
C SER A 45 1.70 4.09 -4.00
N MET A 46 1.04 5.05 -4.65
CA MET A 46 1.71 6.17 -5.31
C MET A 46 1.65 7.45 -4.46
N CYS A 47 0.59 7.62 -3.68
CA CYS A 47 0.40 8.81 -2.84
C CYS A 47 1.40 8.92 -1.67
N ILE A 48 2.11 7.84 -1.35
CA ILE A 48 3.13 7.79 -0.29
C ILE A 48 4.40 8.57 -0.65
N TYR A 49 4.67 8.78 -1.94
CA TYR A 49 5.88 9.44 -2.41
C TYR A 49 5.75 10.95 -2.39
N ARG A 50 6.76 11.63 -1.81
CA ARG A 50 6.84 13.10 -1.78
C ARG A 50 6.99 13.68 -3.17
N GLY A 51 6.27 14.78 -3.42
CA GLY A 51 6.36 15.51 -4.69
C GLY A 51 5.77 14.81 -5.92
N MET A 52 5.25 13.59 -5.77
CA MET A 52 4.54 12.88 -6.84
C MET A 52 3.05 13.23 -6.80
N ASP A 53 2.71 14.47 -7.17
CA ASP A 53 1.36 15.03 -7.03
C ASP A 53 0.56 14.96 -8.34
N ILE A 54 1.23 14.84 -9.48
CA ILE A 54 0.61 14.79 -10.81
C ILE A 54 0.49 13.34 -11.26
N GLY A 55 -0.71 12.95 -11.70
CA GLY A 55 -0.98 11.58 -12.20
C GLY A 55 -1.16 10.50 -11.13
N THR A 56 -1.09 10.86 -9.86
CA THR A 56 -1.20 9.92 -8.72
C THR A 56 -2.56 9.97 -8.03
N ALA A 57 -3.45 10.85 -8.47
CA ALA A 57 -4.73 11.13 -7.82
C ALA A 57 -4.62 11.50 -6.31
N LYS A 58 -3.47 12.04 -5.90
CA LYS A 58 -3.23 12.51 -4.54
C LYS A 58 -4.25 13.61 -4.19
N PRO A 59 -4.83 13.61 -2.98
CA PRO A 59 -5.74 14.65 -2.54
C PRO A 59 -5.09 16.05 -2.61
N SER A 60 -5.86 17.05 -3.06
CA SER A 60 -5.36 18.42 -3.10
C SER A 60 -4.98 18.94 -1.69
N ARG A 61 -4.09 19.92 -1.63
CA ARG A 61 -3.71 20.53 -0.35
C ARG A 61 -4.92 21.12 0.38
N GLU A 62 -5.87 21.66 -0.35
CA GLU A 62 -7.11 22.20 0.23
C GLU A 62 -7.92 21.09 0.92
N MET A 63 -8.05 19.93 0.29
CA MET A 63 -8.72 18.76 0.89
C MET A 63 -7.96 18.24 2.12
N GLN A 64 -6.63 18.18 2.06
CA GLN A 64 -5.80 17.77 3.20
C GLN A 64 -5.90 18.72 4.40
N LEU A 65 -6.15 20.01 4.17
CA LEU A 65 -6.39 20.98 5.23
C LEU A 65 -7.78 20.83 5.88
N GLN A 66 -8.77 20.37 5.13
CA GLN A 66 -10.14 20.18 5.60
C GLN A 66 -10.32 18.86 6.34
N ILE A 67 -9.64 17.82 5.91
CA ILE A 67 -9.75 16.46 6.43
C ILE A 67 -8.34 15.92 6.68
N PRO A 68 -8.03 15.49 7.91
CA PRO A 68 -6.73 14.88 8.19
C PRO A 68 -6.47 13.66 7.31
N HIS A 69 -5.30 13.60 6.68
CA HIS A 69 -4.86 12.50 5.85
C HIS A 69 -3.54 11.94 6.39
N HIS A 70 -3.46 10.62 6.43
CA HIS A 70 -2.29 9.87 6.84
C HIS A 70 -1.73 9.06 5.67
N LEU A 71 -0.44 8.75 5.72
CA LEU A 71 0.29 7.97 4.71
C LEU A 71 0.36 8.67 3.34
N LEU A 72 0.37 9.98 3.33
CA LEU A 72 0.73 10.79 2.17
C LEU A 72 2.13 11.36 2.38
N ASP A 73 2.95 11.44 1.32
CA ASP A 73 4.26 12.10 1.34
C ASP A 73 5.21 11.60 2.45
N ILE A 74 5.22 10.29 2.72
CA ILE A 74 5.97 9.70 3.83
C ILE A 74 7.40 9.28 3.45
N ILE A 75 7.67 9.04 2.17
CA ILE A 75 8.98 8.61 1.65
C ILE A 75 9.39 9.42 0.42
N GLU A 76 10.69 9.40 0.10
CA GLU A 76 11.22 9.97 -1.13
C GLU A 76 11.05 9.02 -2.32
N PRO A 77 10.96 9.50 -3.58
CA PRO A 77 10.74 8.65 -4.75
C PRO A 77 11.82 7.60 -5.03
N HIS A 78 13.02 7.78 -4.48
CA HIS A 78 14.13 6.83 -4.62
C HIS A 78 14.21 5.80 -3.48
N GLU A 79 13.36 5.91 -2.47
CA GLU A 79 13.32 4.98 -1.36
C GLU A 79 12.44 3.77 -1.69
N GLU A 80 12.85 2.59 -1.23
CA GLU A 80 12.04 1.38 -1.31
C GLU A 80 11.02 1.38 -0.16
N PHE A 81 9.80 0.93 -0.45
CA PHE A 81 8.75 0.81 0.54
C PHE A 81 7.97 -0.48 0.34
N SER A 82 8.09 -1.36 1.28
CA SER A 82 7.47 -2.68 1.24
C SER A 82 6.03 -2.66 1.75
N VAL A 83 5.27 -3.70 1.39
CA VAL A 83 3.92 -3.92 1.93
C VAL A 83 3.92 -4.12 3.45
N ALA A 84 4.98 -4.72 4.00
CA ALA A 84 5.13 -4.91 5.44
C ALA A 84 5.30 -3.57 6.16
N GLU A 85 6.13 -2.67 5.62
CA GLU A 85 6.28 -1.31 6.13
C GLU A 85 4.96 -0.52 6.06
N TYR A 86 4.21 -0.67 4.94
CA TYR A 86 2.89 -0.07 4.83
C TYR A 86 1.96 -0.51 5.97
N VAL A 87 1.87 -1.82 6.24
CA VAL A 87 1.01 -2.35 7.32
C VAL A 87 1.41 -1.79 8.67
N GLU A 88 2.71 -1.66 8.94
CA GLU A 88 3.22 -1.12 10.21
C GLU A 88 2.88 0.37 10.39
N VAL A 89 3.12 1.21 9.37
CA VAL A 89 2.80 2.64 9.47
C VAL A 89 1.29 2.89 9.48
N ALA A 90 0.50 2.08 8.75
CA ALA A 90 -0.94 2.14 8.77
C ALA A 90 -1.51 1.75 10.16
N ARG A 91 -0.94 0.72 10.79
CA ARG A 91 -1.32 0.31 12.14
C ARG A 91 -1.09 1.43 13.15
N LYS A 92 0.11 2.04 13.14
CA LYS A 92 0.44 3.17 14.02
C LYS A 92 -0.51 4.35 13.82
N ALA A 93 -0.77 4.73 12.57
CA ALA A 93 -1.72 5.80 12.26
C ALA A 93 -3.12 5.50 12.81
N CYS A 94 -3.62 4.27 12.64
CA CYS A 94 -4.92 3.88 13.17
C CYS A 94 -4.95 3.88 14.72
N GLU A 95 -3.89 3.41 15.38
CA GLU A 95 -3.77 3.45 16.84
C GLU A 95 -3.81 4.90 17.37
N GLU A 96 -3.11 5.81 16.71
CA GLU A 96 -3.12 7.24 17.06
C GLU A 96 -4.50 7.88 16.83
N ILE A 97 -5.17 7.56 15.71
CA ILE A 97 -6.51 8.08 15.39
C ILE A 97 -7.51 7.60 16.44
N VAL A 98 -7.55 6.30 16.71
CA VAL A 98 -8.46 5.70 17.70
C VAL A 98 -8.13 6.21 19.11
N GLY A 99 -6.87 6.39 19.46
CA GLY A 99 -6.41 6.91 20.75
C GLY A 99 -6.90 8.34 21.06
N ARG A 100 -7.39 9.09 20.07
CA ARG A 100 -8.03 10.41 20.22
C ARG A 100 -9.51 10.42 19.84
N ASP A 101 -10.18 9.27 19.96
CA ASP A 101 -11.60 9.07 19.62
C ASP A 101 -11.93 9.39 18.14
N GLY A 102 -10.95 9.23 17.26
CA GLY A 102 -11.13 9.36 15.82
C GLY A 102 -11.52 8.03 15.15
N VAL A 103 -12.01 8.12 13.91
CA VAL A 103 -12.43 6.96 13.10
C VAL A 103 -11.52 6.85 11.87
N PRO A 104 -10.64 5.82 11.78
CA PRO A 104 -9.81 5.61 10.60
C PRO A 104 -10.66 5.22 9.38
N LEU A 105 -10.56 5.96 8.29
CA LEU A 105 -11.15 5.63 6.99
C LEU A 105 -10.04 5.29 6.00
N PHE A 106 -9.84 4.02 5.73
CA PHE A 106 -9.00 3.59 4.62
C PHE A 106 -9.66 3.94 3.29
N SER A 107 -9.00 4.78 2.49
CA SER A 107 -9.51 5.17 1.17
C SER A 107 -8.44 5.02 0.09
N GLY A 108 -8.74 4.27 -0.97
CA GLY A 108 -7.81 4.10 -2.09
C GLY A 108 -8.09 2.92 -3.01
N GLY A 109 -7.12 2.58 -3.85
CA GLY A 109 -7.26 1.58 -4.91
C GLY A 109 -6.24 0.43 -4.89
N THR A 110 -5.25 0.46 -3.99
CA THR A 110 -4.19 -0.55 -3.96
C THR A 110 -4.66 -1.84 -3.27
N GLY A 111 -5.16 -2.79 -4.05
CA GLY A 111 -5.71 -4.06 -3.55
C GLY A 111 -4.71 -4.90 -2.74
N LEU A 112 -3.41 -4.79 -3.04
CA LEU A 112 -2.36 -5.47 -2.28
C LEU A 112 -2.28 -4.94 -0.84
N TYR A 113 -2.34 -3.62 -0.65
CA TYR A 113 -2.36 -2.99 0.67
C TYR A 113 -3.61 -3.37 1.47
N LEU A 114 -4.78 -3.31 0.81
CA LEU A 114 -6.04 -3.74 1.43
C LEU A 114 -5.97 -5.19 1.91
N ARG A 115 -5.48 -6.10 1.05
CA ARG A 115 -5.31 -7.50 1.41
C ARG A 115 -4.36 -7.69 2.58
N ALA A 116 -3.24 -6.95 2.57
CA ALA A 116 -2.23 -7.02 3.62
C ALA A 116 -2.78 -6.57 4.98
N VAL A 117 -3.54 -5.48 5.03
CA VAL A 117 -4.19 -4.99 6.26
C VAL A 117 -5.23 -5.99 6.77
N LEU A 118 -6.07 -6.54 5.88
CA LEU A 118 -7.18 -7.42 6.28
C LEU A 118 -6.75 -8.86 6.60
N ARG A 119 -5.69 -9.38 5.95
CA ARG A 119 -5.28 -10.80 6.02
C ARG A 119 -3.88 -11.00 6.59
N GLY A 120 -3.13 -9.92 6.78
CA GLY A 120 -1.72 -9.96 7.15
C GLY A 120 -0.79 -10.14 5.95
N VAL A 121 0.49 -10.03 6.23
CA VAL A 121 1.58 -10.21 5.26
C VAL A 121 2.40 -11.42 5.68
N PHE A 122 2.70 -12.27 4.71
CA PHE A 122 3.69 -13.32 4.92
C PHE A 122 5.09 -12.70 4.95
N GLU A 123 5.81 -12.89 6.05
CA GLU A 123 7.24 -12.55 6.13
C GLU A 123 8.03 -13.59 5.34
N GLY A 124 8.28 -13.30 4.06
CA GLY A 124 9.23 -14.05 3.26
C GLY A 124 10.68 -13.72 3.64
N PRO A 125 11.65 -14.48 3.13
CA PRO A 125 13.05 -14.11 3.28
C PRO A 125 13.32 -12.75 2.63
N PRO A 126 14.27 -11.95 3.16
CA PRO A 126 14.64 -10.68 2.55
C PRO A 126 15.19 -10.89 1.13
N ALA A 127 15.13 -9.83 0.32
CA ALA A 127 15.66 -9.86 -1.03
C ALA A 127 17.17 -10.21 -1.00
N ASN A 128 17.55 -11.26 -1.72
CA ASN A 128 18.96 -11.60 -1.94
C ASN A 128 19.41 -11.03 -3.29
N TRP A 129 20.10 -9.90 -3.25
CA TRP A 129 20.55 -9.18 -4.44
C TRP A 129 21.57 -9.97 -5.27
N GLU A 130 22.40 -10.81 -4.63
CA GLU A 130 23.33 -11.68 -5.35
C GLU A 130 22.58 -12.70 -6.23
N ILE A 131 21.55 -13.35 -5.67
CA ILE A 131 20.69 -14.27 -6.42
C ILE A 131 19.95 -13.53 -7.53
N ARG A 132 19.38 -12.36 -7.24
CA ARG A 132 18.65 -11.55 -8.22
C ARG A 132 19.53 -11.15 -9.39
N ASN A 133 20.72 -10.60 -9.12
CA ASN A 133 21.65 -10.17 -10.15
C ASN A 133 22.14 -11.34 -10.99
N ARG A 134 22.41 -12.50 -10.37
CA ARG A 134 22.78 -13.71 -11.09
C ARG A 134 21.66 -14.20 -12.02
N LEU A 135 20.41 -14.25 -11.53
CA LEU A 135 19.26 -14.67 -12.33
C LEU A 135 18.99 -13.67 -13.46
N GLN A 136 19.13 -12.37 -13.22
CA GLN A 136 18.99 -11.35 -14.23
C GLN A 136 20.04 -11.52 -15.35
N ALA A 137 21.31 -11.67 -14.99
CA ALA A 137 22.38 -11.90 -15.98
C ALA A 137 22.14 -13.16 -16.82
N GLN A 138 21.64 -14.23 -16.20
CA GLN A 138 21.28 -15.47 -16.91
C GLN A 138 20.07 -15.28 -17.84
N ALA A 139 19.08 -14.48 -17.44
CA ALA A 139 17.93 -14.14 -18.26
C ALA A 139 18.33 -13.29 -19.48
N ASP A 140 19.21 -12.30 -19.28
CA ASP A 140 19.69 -11.42 -20.34
C ASP A 140 20.51 -12.20 -21.38
N ASP A 141 21.37 -13.14 -20.94
CA ASP A 141 22.11 -14.04 -21.81
C ASP A 141 21.17 -15.00 -22.58
N ALA A 142 20.17 -15.56 -21.92
CA ALA A 142 19.16 -16.40 -22.54
C ALA A 142 18.30 -15.62 -23.57
N ALA A 143 17.89 -14.40 -23.23
CA ALA A 143 17.15 -13.51 -24.12
C ALA A 143 17.95 -13.14 -25.38
N SER A 144 19.28 -12.98 -25.27
CA SER A 144 20.19 -12.77 -26.42
C SER A 144 20.20 -13.95 -27.39
N ARG A 145 19.78 -15.14 -26.94
CA ARG A 145 19.60 -16.38 -27.71
C ARG A 145 18.14 -16.70 -28.03
N ASP A 146 17.25 -15.70 -27.93
CA ASP A 146 15.79 -15.81 -28.18
C ASP A 146 15.06 -16.73 -27.19
N ASP A 147 15.64 -16.98 -26.01
CA ASP A 147 15.03 -17.80 -24.97
C ASP A 147 14.35 -16.94 -23.89
N HIS A 148 13.17 -16.42 -24.17
CA HIS A 148 12.38 -15.56 -23.27
C HIS A 148 11.71 -16.32 -22.10
N PHE A 149 11.71 -17.65 -22.10
CA PHE A 149 11.08 -18.48 -21.07
C PHE A 149 12.08 -19.13 -20.11
N PHE A 150 13.34 -18.71 -20.14
CA PHE A 150 14.40 -19.30 -19.33
C PHE A 150 14.07 -19.32 -17.84
N LEU A 151 13.72 -18.18 -17.25
CA LEU A 151 13.40 -18.09 -15.80
C LEU A 151 12.15 -18.90 -15.44
N MET A 152 11.14 -18.95 -16.29
CA MET A 152 9.94 -19.76 -16.07
C MET A 152 10.30 -21.25 -15.95
N ARG A 153 11.13 -21.76 -16.87
CA ARG A 153 11.59 -23.17 -16.79
C ARG A 153 12.51 -23.46 -15.59
N GLN A 154 13.22 -22.44 -15.08
CA GLN A 154 13.96 -22.59 -13.83
C GLN A 154 12.99 -22.67 -12.63
N LEU A 155 11.94 -21.85 -12.61
CA LEU A 155 10.93 -21.87 -11.56
C LEU A 155 10.20 -23.20 -11.50
N GLU A 156 9.77 -23.75 -12.65
CA GLU A 156 9.08 -25.05 -12.75
C GLU A 156 9.87 -26.23 -12.15
N LYS A 157 11.21 -26.10 -12.04
CA LYS A 157 12.07 -27.15 -11.44
C LYS A 157 12.10 -27.10 -9.92
N VAL A 158 11.77 -25.97 -9.31
CA VAL A 158 11.90 -25.73 -7.88
C VAL A 158 10.55 -25.52 -7.18
N ASP A 159 9.53 -25.17 -7.96
CA ASP A 159 8.16 -24.94 -7.49
C ASP A 159 7.19 -25.55 -8.52
N SER A 160 6.90 -26.84 -8.34
CA SER A 160 6.06 -27.67 -9.21
C SER A 160 4.69 -27.95 -8.58
#